data_b507f6b6f003e46cace87bb7fce1b32b
#
_entry.id   b507f6b6f003e46cace87bb7fce1b32b
#
_cell.length_a   1.000
_cell.length_b   1.000
_cell.length_c   1.000
_cell.angle_alpha   90.00
_cell.angle_beta   90.00
_cell.angle_gamma   90.00
#
_symmetry.space_group_name_H-M   'P 1'
#
loop_
_entity.id
_entity.type
_entity.pdbx_description
1 polymer ?
#
loop_
_entity_poly.entity_id
_entity_poly.type
_entity_poly.pdbx_seq_one_letter_code
_entity_poly.pdbx_strand_id
1 'polypeptide(L)'
;LSGGLDSGTITALSSRSLPFIKTFTCGFDLSSATGVELGFDERVRAEAMSSLFKTEHYEMVLNSSDMERCLDDVVRHIEEPRVGQSYPNYLVARLASKFVKVVMSGAGGDELFGGYPWRYYRADAASNFEGFIDDYYRYWHRLVSNQQLKRLFAPIWPRVSHVWTRDIFRDVFLEHENELQTREDYVNHCLYFEARTFLHGLLVVEDKLSMAHGLETRVPLLDNDLVDFAMRCPVGLKVRDLSADVRINENAEGNKREAYFSRTKQGK
;
A
#
# COMPACT_ATOMS: atom_id res chain seq x y z
N LEU A 1 2.89 -6.56 12.75
CA LEU A 1 2.47 -7.86 12.21
C LEU A 1 1.02 -7.76 11.75
N SER A 2 0.74 -8.10 10.48
CA SER A 2 -0.60 -7.97 9.91
C SER A 2 -1.28 -9.32 9.64
N GLY A 3 -0.53 -10.42 9.79
CA GLY A 3 -0.98 -11.73 9.34
C GLY A 3 -0.95 -11.89 7.81
N GLY A 4 -0.44 -10.91 7.07
CA GLY A 4 -0.11 -10.99 5.65
C GLY A 4 1.22 -11.71 5.40
N LEU A 5 1.49 -12.09 4.14
CA LEU A 5 2.68 -12.84 3.76
C LEU A 5 3.96 -12.06 4.09
N ASP A 6 4.02 -10.78 3.80
CA ASP A 6 5.23 -9.97 3.92
C ASP A 6 5.68 -9.84 5.38
N SER A 7 4.81 -9.34 6.25
CA SER A 7 5.11 -9.24 7.68
C SER A 7 5.28 -10.61 8.33
N GLY A 8 4.52 -11.62 7.89
CA GLY A 8 4.64 -13.00 8.35
C GLY A 8 5.98 -13.63 7.99
N THR A 9 6.48 -13.42 6.77
CA THR A 9 7.79 -13.92 6.33
C THR A 9 8.92 -13.30 7.16
N ILE A 10 8.88 -11.99 7.37
CA ILE A 10 9.87 -11.32 8.23
C ILE A 10 9.82 -11.89 9.65
N THR A 11 8.63 -12.06 10.22
CA THR A 11 8.45 -12.62 11.56
C THR A 11 8.98 -14.06 11.63
N ALA A 12 8.66 -14.89 10.63
CA ALA A 12 9.11 -16.29 10.56
C ALA A 12 10.63 -16.42 10.47
N LEU A 13 11.27 -15.57 9.66
CA LEU A 13 12.73 -15.57 9.52
C LEU A 13 13.41 -15.04 10.80
N SER A 14 12.88 -13.95 11.35
CA SER A 14 13.40 -13.34 12.57
C SER A 14 13.29 -14.29 13.77
N SER A 15 12.20 -15.05 13.89
CA SER A 15 11.99 -16.01 15.00
C SER A 15 12.99 -17.15 15.01
N ARG A 16 13.66 -17.43 13.90
CA ARG A 16 14.73 -18.43 13.81
C ARG A 16 16.08 -17.93 14.34
N SER A 17 16.28 -16.62 14.30
CA SER A 17 17.57 -15.99 14.58
C SER A 17 17.60 -15.19 15.87
N LEU A 18 16.43 -14.71 16.33
CA LEU A 18 16.31 -13.84 17.49
C LEU A 18 15.42 -14.49 18.56
N PRO A 19 15.87 -14.59 19.81
CA PRO A 19 15.01 -14.93 20.93
C PRO A 19 14.11 -13.72 21.25
N PHE A 20 12.88 -13.95 21.63
CA PHE A 20 11.98 -12.91 22.16
C PHE A 20 11.67 -11.76 21.21
N ILE A 21 11.02 -12.07 20.08
CA ILE A 21 10.54 -11.06 19.14
C ILE A 21 9.26 -10.41 19.68
N LYS A 22 9.20 -9.08 19.61
CA LYS A 22 7.99 -8.31 19.85
C LYS A 22 7.31 -7.98 18.53
N THR A 23 5.99 -8.15 18.48
CA THR A 23 5.16 -7.83 17.31
C THR A 23 4.04 -6.89 17.71
N PHE A 24 3.69 -5.97 16.81
CA PHE A 24 2.70 -4.91 17.07
C PHE A 24 1.65 -4.91 15.97
N THR A 25 0.38 -4.73 16.35
CA THR A 25 -0.75 -4.66 15.42
C THR A 25 -1.74 -3.61 15.93
N CYS A 26 -2.41 -2.94 15.02
CA CYS A 26 -3.62 -2.17 15.35
C CYS A 26 -4.80 -2.74 14.58
N GLY A 27 -5.96 -2.65 15.20
CA GLY A 27 -7.25 -2.96 14.61
C GLY A 27 -8.27 -1.92 15.04
N PHE A 28 -9.52 -2.14 14.73
CA PHE A 28 -10.59 -1.17 14.92
C PHE A 28 -11.61 -1.66 15.92
N ASP A 29 -12.19 -0.74 16.68
CA ASP A 29 -13.32 -1.03 17.56
C ASP A 29 -14.55 -1.40 16.71
N LEU A 30 -14.95 -2.65 16.79
CA LEU A 30 -16.06 -3.21 16.00
C LEU A 30 -17.42 -2.56 16.32
N SER A 31 -17.55 -1.88 17.45
CA SER A 31 -18.78 -1.18 17.83
C SER A 31 -18.92 0.19 17.15
N SER A 32 -17.80 0.80 16.76
CA SER A 32 -17.74 2.13 16.13
C SER A 32 -17.25 2.08 14.67
N ALA A 33 -16.69 0.96 14.23
CA ALA A 33 -16.19 0.79 12.87
C ALA A 33 -17.34 0.57 11.87
N THR A 34 -17.22 1.16 10.68
CA THR A 34 -18.11 0.89 9.55
C THR A 34 -17.56 -0.26 8.70
N GLY A 35 -18.39 -0.90 7.86
CA GLY A 35 -18.06 -2.12 7.12
C GLY A 35 -16.73 -2.08 6.32
N VAL A 36 -16.26 -0.89 5.94
CA VAL A 36 -14.97 -0.74 5.22
C VAL A 36 -13.79 -0.98 6.15
N GLU A 37 -13.84 -0.48 7.38
CA GLU A 37 -12.77 -0.60 8.38
C GLU A 37 -12.61 -2.04 8.88
N LEU A 38 -13.71 -2.79 8.96
CA LEU A 38 -13.68 -4.21 9.32
C LEU A 38 -12.84 -5.05 8.36
N GLY A 39 -12.83 -4.70 7.07
CA GLY A 39 -12.00 -5.36 6.07
C GLY A 39 -10.50 -5.14 6.24
N PHE A 40 -10.10 -4.15 7.04
CA PHE A 40 -8.70 -3.85 7.36
C PHE A 40 -8.29 -4.31 8.77
N ASP A 41 -9.19 -4.90 9.54
CA ASP A 41 -8.84 -5.47 10.84
C ASP A 41 -8.18 -6.84 10.65
N GLU A 42 -6.88 -6.87 10.87
CA GLU A 42 -6.05 -8.07 10.68
C GLU A 42 -5.66 -8.74 12.02
N ARG A 43 -6.22 -8.31 13.16
CA ARG A 43 -5.85 -8.80 14.51
C ARG A 43 -5.94 -10.32 14.63
N VAL A 44 -7.03 -10.92 14.20
CA VAL A 44 -7.21 -12.40 14.29
C VAL A 44 -6.10 -13.16 13.56
N ARG A 45 -5.67 -12.66 12.41
CA ARG A 45 -4.57 -13.28 11.64
C ARG A 45 -3.22 -13.01 12.29
N ALA A 46 -3.02 -11.80 12.80
CA ALA A 46 -1.79 -11.42 13.50
C ALA A 46 -1.61 -12.24 14.77
N GLU A 47 -2.66 -12.44 15.56
CA GLU A 47 -2.67 -13.29 16.75
C GLU A 47 -2.32 -14.76 16.42
N ALA A 48 -2.94 -15.32 15.38
CA ALA A 48 -2.63 -16.68 14.92
C ALA A 48 -1.15 -16.82 14.53
N MET A 49 -0.59 -15.85 13.79
CA MET A 49 0.82 -15.84 13.44
C MET A 49 1.73 -15.64 14.66
N SER A 50 1.37 -14.75 15.56
CA SER A 50 2.09 -14.54 16.81
C SER A 50 2.19 -15.83 17.63
N SER A 51 1.07 -16.54 17.76
CA SER A 51 1.02 -17.84 18.45
C SER A 51 1.89 -18.89 17.74
N LEU A 52 1.88 -18.94 16.41
CA LEU A 52 2.69 -19.85 15.61
C LEU A 52 4.19 -19.61 15.79
N PHE A 53 4.63 -18.36 15.76
CA PHE A 53 6.04 -17.98 15.86
C PHE A 53 6.47 -17.62 17.29
N LYS A 54 5.58 -17.75 18.26
CA LYS A 54 5.82 -17.51 19.68
C LYS A 54 6.40 -16.13 19.97
N THR A 55 5.82 -15.10 19.34
CA THR A 55 6.22 -13.72 19.58
C THR A 55 5.46 -13.12 20.76
N GLU A 56 6.06 -12.13 21.41
CA GLU A 56 5.38 -11.29 22.39
C GLU A 56 4.55 -10.24 21.62
N HIS A 57 3.23 -10.42 21.60
CA HIS A 57 2.34 -9.66 20.72
C HIS A 57 1.58 -8.57 21.46
N TYR A 58 1.59 -7.37 20.89
CA TYR A 58 0.90 -6.19 21.42
C TYR A 58 -0.12 -5.69 20.41
N GLU A 59 -1.36 -5.55 20.85
CA GLU A 59 -2.44 -5.04 20.05
C GLU A 59 -2.95 -3.68 20.55
N MET A 60 -3.36 -2.84 19.62
CA MET A 60 -4.07 -1.60 19.88
C MET A 60 -5.39 -1.59 19.13
N VAL A 61 -6.46 -1.27 19.82
CA VAL A 61 -7.80 -1.10 19.25
C VAL A 61 -8.09 0.38 19.08
N LEU A 62 -8.31 0.80 17.84
CA LEU A 62 -8.56 2.19 17.46
C LEU A 62 -10.04 2.47 17.35
N ASN A 63 -10.46 3.62 17.81
CA ASN A 63 -11.81 4.15 17.68
C ASN A 63 -11.79 5.51 16.93
N SER A 64 -12.97 6.03 16.60
CA SER A 64 -13.09 7.29 15.86
C SER A 64 -12.43 8.49 16.57
N SER A 65 -12.46 8.55 17.91
CA SER A 65 -11.82 9.62 18.68
C SER A 65 -10.30 9.55 18.65
N ASP A 66 -9.70 8.40 18.36
CA ASP A 66 -8.24 8.28 18.24
C ASP A 66 -7.72 9.04 17.04
N MET A 67 -8.43 9.00 15.91
CA MET A 67 -8.10 9.80 14.73
C MET A 67 -8.17 11.29 15.06
N GLU A 68 -9.27 11.74 15.67
CA GLU A 68 -9.46 13.15 16.02
C GLU A 68 -8.33 13.66 16.94
N ARG A 69 -7.97 12.89 17.96
CA ARG A 69 -6.92 13.29 18.92
C ARG A 69 -5.53 13.36 18.35
N CYS A 70 -5.20 12.60 17.31
CA CYS A 70 -3.86 12.59 16.76
C CYS A 70 -3.72 13.33 15.41
N LEU A 71 -4.81 13.86 14.86
CA LEU A 71 -4.79 14.42 13.50
C LEU A 71 -3.81 15.58 13.36
N ASP A 72 -3.77 16.50 14.31
CA ASP A 72 -2.86 17.66 14.28
C ASP A 72 -1.39 17.22 14.32
N ASP A 73 -1.07 16.23 15.13
CA ASP A 73 0.29 15.68 15.19
C ASP A 73 0.64 14.93 13.91
N VAL A 74 -0.27 14.13 13.37
CA VAL A 74 -0.08 13.42 12.10
C VAL A 74 0.19 14.41 10.96
N VAL A 75 -0.63 15.45 10.83
CA VAL A 75 -0.45 16.49 9.80
C VAL A 75 0.87 17.22 9.97
N ARG A 76 1.24 17.55 11.21
CA ARG A 76 2.52 18.23 11.52
C ARG A 76 3.73 17.40 11.11
N HIS A 77 3.69 16.09 11.36
CA HIS A 77 4.84 15.23 11.08
C HIS A 77 4.92 14.82 9.61
N ILE A 78 3.79 14.60 8.93
CA ILE A 78 3.79 14.23 7.52
C ILE A 78 4.16 15.43 6.63
N GLU A 79 3.73 16.67 6.96
CA GLU A 79 4.01 17.91 6.23
C GLU A 79 3.46 17.96 4.79
N GLU A 80 2.68 16.98 4.38
CA GLU A 80 2.07 16.91 3.05
C GLU A 80 0.67 16.29 3.08
N PRO A 81 -0.21 16.61 2.12
CA PRO A 81 -1.51 15.98 2.02
C PRO A 81 -1.37 14.47 1.74
N ARG A 82 -1.98 13.65 2.58
CA ARG A 82 -1.99 12.20 2.42
C ARG A 82 -3.38 11.64 2.59
N VAL A 83 -3.66 10.61 1.83
CA VAL A 83 -4.88 9.82 1.94
C VAL A 83 -4.51 8.43 2.46
N GLY A 84 -5.29 7.90 3.40
CA GLY A 84 -5.14 6.53 3.87
C GLY A 84 -4.73 6.40 5.32
N GLN A 85 -4.01 5.33 5.65
CA GLN A 85 -3.80 4.81 7.00
C GLN A 85 -2.75 5.57 7.84
N SER A 86 -2.65 6.89 7.69
CA SER A 86 -1.61 7.66 8.39
C SER A 86 -1.79 7.63 9.91
N TYR A 87 -3.00 7.83 10.43
CA TYR A 87 -3.23 7.83 11.87
C TYR A 87 -3.04 6.44 12.54
N PRO A 88 -3.43 5.30 11.91
CA PRO A 88 -3.09 4.00 12.48
C PRO A 88 -1.58 3.76 12.55
N ASN A 89 -0.83 4.15 11.50
CA ASN A 89 0.63 4.04 11.49
C ASN A 89 1.27 4.89 12.59
N TYR A 90 0.80 6.11 12.79
CA TYR A 90 1.25 6.97 13.87
C TYR A 90 1.01 6.34 15.25
N LEU A 91 -0.17 5.78 15.48
CA LEU A 91 -0.54 5.22 16.77
C LEU A 91 0.16 3.89 17.06
N VAL A 92 0.33 3.00 16.05
CA VAL A 92 1.07 1.75 16.25
C VAL A 92 2.57 2.01 16.43
N ALA A 93 3.13 3.01 15.77
CA ALA A 93 4.51 3.44 16.00
C ALA A 93 4.70 3.97 17.43
N ARG A 94 3.74 4.78 17.94
CA ARG A 94 3.71 5.22 19.32
C ARG A 94 3.63 4.06 20.32
N LEU A 95 2.87 3.01 20.00
CA LEU A 95 2.82 1.81 20.82
C LEU A 95 4.18 1.11 20.83
N ALA A 96 4.73 0.83 19.66
CA ALA A 96 5.98 0.10 19.49
C ALA A 96 7.17 0.81 20.15
N SER A 97 7.24 2.15 20.05
CA SER A 97 8.33 2.96 20.62
C SER A 97 8.48 2.84 22.14
N LYS A 98 7.44 2.38 22.84
CA LYS A 98 7.48 2.13 24.29
C LYS A 98 8.27 0.88 24.66
N PHE A 99 8.47 -0.02 23.70
CA PHE A 99 9.06 -1.34 23.94
C PHE A 99 10.39 -1.55 23.20
N VAL A 100 10.53 -0.93 22.01
CA VAL A 100 11.69 -1.12 21.14
C VAL A 100 12.14 0.20 20.50
N LYS A 101 13.35 0.22 19.97
CA LYS A 101 13.91 1.36 19.24
C LYS A 101 13.95 1.15 17.73
N VAL A 102 13.89 -0.11 17.30
CA VAL A 102 13.91 -0.51 15.90
C VAL A 102 12.80 -1.52 15.65
N VAL A 103 12.08 -1.38 14.55
CA VAL A 103 11.10 -2.36 14.06
C VAL A 103 11.38 -2.70 12.61
N MET A 104 10.92 -3.88 12.20
CA MET A 104 10.91 -4.29 10.80
C MET A 104 9.48 -4.21 10.25
N SER A 105 9.36 -3.68 9.04
CA SER A 105 8.11 -3.54 8.29
C SER A 105 8.10 -4.42 7.06
N GLY A 106 6.90 -4.88 6.67
CA GLY A 106 6.66 -5.62 5.43
C GLY A 106 6.51 -4.75 4.18
N ALA A 107 6.74 -3.45 4.27
CA ALA A 107 6.62 -2.55 3.12
C ALA A 107 7.56 -2.99 1.98
N GLY A 108 7.11 -2.84 0.75
CA GLY A 108 7.84 -3.20 -0.47
C GLY A 108 7.50 -4.58 -1.03
N GLY A 109 7.00 -5.52 -0.23
CA GLY A 109 6.67 -6.86 -0.71
C GLY A 109 5.58 -6.86 -1.78
N ASP A 110 4.49 -6.17 -1.54
CA ASP A 110 3.39 -6.05 -2.50
C ASP A 110 3.82 -5.34 -3.79
N GLU A 111 4.60 -4.28 -3.68
CA GLU A 111 5.05 -3.47 -4.81
C GLU A 111 6.04 -4.23 -5.70
N LEU A 112 6.91 -5.04 -5.12
CA LEU A 112 7.90 -5.82 -5.88
C LEU A 112 7.31 -7.09 -6.48
N PHE A 113 6.38 -7.76 -5.78
CA PHE A 113 5.88 -9.07 -6.15
C PHE A 113 4.42 -9.08 -6.62
N GLY A 114 3.84 -7.91 -6.89
CA GLY A 114 2.52 -7.80 -7.51
C GLY A 114 1.36 -8.14 -6.57
N GLY A 115 1.44 -7.70 -5.32
CA GLY A 115 0.43 -7.96 -4.29
C GLY A 115 -0.92 -7.26 -4.51
N TYR A 116 -1.04 -6.42 -5.54
CA TYR A 116 -2.25 -5.69 -5.88
C TYR A 116 -2.78 -6.05 -7.27
N PRO A 117 -3.15 -7.31 -7.56
CA PRO A 117 -3.50 -7.76 -8.92
C PRO A 117 -4.62 -6.94 -9.55
N TRP A 118 -5.56 -6.41 -8.78
CA TRP A 118 -6.64 -5.54 -9.26
C TRP A 118 -6.17 -4.24 -9.90
N ARG A 119 -4.95 -3.80 -9.65
CA ARG A 119 -4.36 -2.61 -10.28
C ARG A 119 -3.89 -2.90 -11.70
N TYR A 120 -3.54 -4.15 -12.00
CA TYR A 120 -2.88 -4.55 -13.24
C TYR A 120 -3.85 -5.01 -14.34
N TYR A 121 -5.13 -5.24 -14.04
CA TYR A 121 -6.13 -5.67 -15.02
C TYR A 121 -6.30 -4.71 -16.18
N ARG A 122 -6.06 -3.41 -15.95
CA ARG A 122 -6.15 -2.38 -16.98
C ARG A 122 -5.01 -2.45 -17.97
N ALA A 123 -3.85 -2.91 -17.52
CA ALA A 123 -2.72 -3.17 -18.38
C ALA A 123 -3.00 -4.27 -19.40
N ASP A 124 -3.83 -5.25 -19.02
CA ASP A 124 -4.19 -6.40 -19.85
C ASP A 124 -5.07 -6.06 -21.07
N ALA A 125 -5.84 -4.98 -20.98
CA ALA A 125 -6.74 -4.54 -22.04
C ALA A 125 -6.12 -3.49 -22.97
N ALA A 126 -4.90 -3.04 -22.69
CA ALA A 126 -4.27 -1.99 -23.46
C ALA A 126 -3.85 -2.47 -24.85
N SER A 127 -4.24 -1.74 -25.88
CA SER A 127 -3.91 -2.02 -27.28
C SER A 127 -2.68 -1.24 -27.77
N ASN A 128 -2.29 -0.21 -27.05
CA ASN A 128 -1.13 0.64 -27.33
C ASN A 128 -0.73 1.46 -26.10
N PHE A 129 0.40 2.14 -26.18
CA PHE A 129 0.96 2.94 -25.07
C PHE A 129 -0.01 3.99 -24.53
N GLU A 130 -0.60 4.83 -25.37
CA GLU A 130 -1.51 5.88 -24.92
C GLU A 130 -2.80 5.32 -24.28
N GLY A 131 -3.31 4.22 -24.81
CA GLY A 131 -4.44 3.50 -24.20
C GLY A 131 -4.11 2.95 -22.82
N PHE A 132 -2.90 2.41 -22.65
CA PHE A 132 -2.41 1.99 -21.35
C PHE A 132 -2.32 3.16 -20.37
N ILE A 133 -1.71 4.27 -20.80
CA ILE A 133 -1.61 5.47 -19.96
C ILE A 133 -3.00 5.95 -19.52
N ASP A 134 -3.97 6.04 -20.45
CA ASP A 134 -5.32 6.50 -20.12
C ASP A 134 -6.05 5.60 -19.14
N ASP A 135 -5.98 4.30 -19.33
CA ASP A 135 -6.67 3.33 -18.49
C ASP A 135 -6.03 3.21 -17.11
N TYR A 136 -4.71 3.19 -17.03
CA TYR A 136 -4.00 3.10 -15.78
C TYR A 136 -4.04 4.41 -14.98
N TYR A 137 -3.93 5.57 -15.66
CA TYR A 137 -4.14 6.88 -15.05
C TYR A 137 -5.54 7.02 -14.46
N ARG A 138 -6.58 6.53 -15.14
CA ARG A 138 -7.96 6.57 -14.64
C ARG A 138 -8.11 5.82 -13.31
N TYR A 139 -7.38 4.75 -13.11
CA TYR A 139 -7.33 4.06 -11.82
C TYR A 139 -6.71 4.94 -10.73
N TRP A 140 -5.57 5.55 -10.97
CA TRP A 140 -4.87 6.37 -9.98
C TRP A 140 -5.57 7.70 -9.69
N HIS A 141 -6.30 8.22 -10.65
CA HIS A 141 -7.05 9.48 -10.55
C HIS A 141 -8.50 9.30 -10.04
N ARG A 142 -8.87 8.16 -9.52
CA ARG A 142 -10.25 7.81 -9.14
C ARG A 142 -10.82 8.55 -7.93
N LEU A 143 -9.98 9.11 -7.07
CA LEU A 143 -10.44 9.75 -5.82
C LEU A 143 -11.01 11.14 -6.04
N VAL A 144 -10.41 11.92 -6.92
CA VAL A 144 -10.80 13.31 -7.19
C VAL A 144 -10.76 13.57 -8.70
N SER A 145 -11.89 13.89 -9.30
CA SER A 145 -11.95 14.20 -10.73
C SER A 145 -11.25 15.54 -11.07
N ASN A 146 -10.81 15.72 -12.32
CA ASN A 146 -10.23 16.98 -12.78
C ASN A 146 -11.18 18.17 -12.58
N GLN A 147 -12.48 17.97 -12.69
CA GLN A 147 -13.47 19.02 -12.44
C GLN A 147 -13.50 19.43 -10.95
N GLN A 148 -13.37 18.44 -10.05
CA GLN A 148 -13.28 18.70 -8.61
C GLN A 148 -11.95 19.35 -8.26
N LEU A 149 -10.84 18.95 -8.87
CA LEU A 149 -9.53 19.60 -8.70
C LEU A 149 -9.58 21.07 -9.12
N LYS A 150 -10.24 21.40 -10.24
CA LYS A 150 -10.44 22.79 -10.66
C LYS A 150 -11.18 23.62 -9.62
N ARG A 151 -12.19 23.03 -8.95
CA ARG A 151 -12.91 23.71 -7.86
C ARG A 151 -12.04 23.86 -6.62
N LEU A 152 -11.32 22.81 -6.24
CA LEU A 152 -10.43 22.79 -5.08
C LEU A 152 -9.33 23.84 -5.22
N PHE A 153 -8.71 23.93 -6.40
CA PHE A 153 -7.63 24.85 -6.68
C PHE A 153 -8.11 26.21 -7.26
N ALA A 154 -9.42 26.52 -7.20
CA ALA A 154 -9.96 27.76 -7.75
C ALA A 154 -9.17 29.03 -7.33
N PRO A 155 -8.73 29.18 -6.06
CA PRO A 155 -7.98 30.37 -5.64
C PRO A 155 -6.62 30.53 -6.33
N ILE A 156 -6.01 29.44 -6.77
CA ILE A 156 -4.70 29.41 -7.43
C ILE A 156 -4.77 28.87 -8.86
N TRP A 157 -5.97 28.69 -9.39
CA TRP A 157 -6.17 28.08 -10.70
C TRP A 157 -5.35 28.70 -11.82
N PRO A 158 -5.20 30.05 -11.95
CA PRO A 158 -4.36 30.65 -12.99
C PRO A 158 -2.90 30.20 -12.95
N ARG A 159 -2.40 29.79 -11.78
CA ARG A 159 -1.01 29.33 -11.59
C ARG A 159 -0.81 27.84 -11.91
N VAL A 160 -1.86 27.03 -11.83
CA VAL A 160 -1.79 25.56 -11.97
C VAL A 160 -2.59 25.03 -13.16
N SER A 161 -3.34 25.90 -13.86
CA SER A 161 -4.23 25.49 -14.97
C SER A 161 -3.50 24.86 -16.16
N HIS A 162 -2.20 25.11 -16.30
CA HIS A 162 -1.34 24.53 -17.33
C HIS A 162 -0.82 23.13 -16.97
N VAL A 163 -0.98 22.71 -15.72
CA VAL A 163 -0.52 21.39 -15.26
C VAL A 163 -1.60 20.37 -15.50
N TRP A 164 -1.30 19.37 -16.30
CA TRP A 164 -2.16 18.21 -16.46
C TRP A 164 -1.50 16.99 -15.80
N THR A 165 -2.13 16.47 -14.74
CA THR A 165 -1.58 15.38 -13.95
C THR A 165 -1.39 14.09 -14.75
N ARG A 166 -2.13 13.91 -15.86
CA ARG A 166 -1.93 12.82 -16.81
C ARG A 166 -0.55 12.87 -17.48
N ASP A 167 -0.07 14.07 -17.82
CA ASP A 167 1.26 14.21 -18.44
C ASP A 167 2.35 13.83 -17.43
N ILE A 168 2.24 14.29 -16.19
CA ILE A 168 3.15 13.89 -15.10
C ILE A 168 3.14 12.37 -14.92
N PHE A 169 1.96 11.76 -14.98
CA PHE A 169 1.81 10.30 -14.89
C PHE A 169 2.48 9.59 -16.07
N ARG A 170 2.24 10.08 -17.31
CA ARG A 170 2.82 9.58 -18.54
C ARG A 170 4.35 9.65 -18.55
N ASP A 171 4.90 10.73 -18.04
CA ASP A 171 6.35 10.99 -18.03
C ASP A 171 7.13 9.91 -17.27
N VAL A 172 6.51 9.23 -16.32
CA VAL A 172 7.13 8.09 -15.60
C VAL A 172 7.47 6.92 -16.55
N PHE A 173 6.73 6.81 -17.66
CA PHE A 173 6.83 5.69 -18.61
C PHE A 173 7.57 6.04 -19.90
N LEU A 174 7.83 7.32 -20.18
CA LEU A 174 8.34 7.77 -21.49
C LEU A 174 9.66 7.12 -21.89
N GLU A 175 10.56 6.91 -20.94
CA GLU A 175 11.86 6.29 -21.21
C GLU A 175 11.72 4.82 -21.67
N HIS A 176 10.58 4.20 -21.41
CA HIS A 176 10.29 2.78 -21.66
C HIS A 176 9.18 2.56 -22.70
N GLU A 177 8.74 3.61 -23.41
CA GLU A 177 7.61 3.51 -24.37
C GLU A 177 7.83 2.40 -25.40
N ASN A 178 9.04 2.24 -25.91
CA ASN A 178 9.40 1.24 -26.92
C ASN A 178 9.49 -0.19 -26.38
N GLU A 179 9.51 -0.37 -25.06
CA GLU A 179 9.57 -1.67 -24.38
C GLU A 179 8.18 -2.26 -24.12
N LEU A 180 7.12 -1.46 -24.28
CA LEU A 180 5.74 -1.82 -24.02
C LEU A 180 5.08 -2.48 -25.23
N GLN A 181 5.39 -3.74 -25.49
CA GLN A 181 4.89 -4.49 -26.64
C GLN A 181 3.96 -5.63 -26.27
N THR A 182 4.18 -6.26 -25.14
CA THR A 182 3.42 -7.41 -24.65
C THR A 182 2.63 -7.06 -23.40
N ARG A 183 1.63 -7.89 -23.10
CA ARG A 183 0.85 -7.82 -21.87
C ARG A 183 1.75 -7.86 -20.61
N GLU A 184 2.75 -8.70 -20.62
CA GLU A 184 3.71 -8.82 -19.52
C GLU A 184 4.51 -7.55 -19.32
N ASP A 185 4.88 -6.86 -20.40
CA ASP A 185 5.59 -5.58 -20.33
C ASP A 185 4.73 -4.52 -19.64
N TYR A 186 3.45 -4.43 -19.99
CA TYR A 186 2.54 -3.48 -19.33
C TYR A 186 2.38 -3.77 -17.83
N VAL A 187 2.29 -5.03 -17.44
CA VAL A 187 2.24 -5.40 -16.01
C VAL A 187 3.54 -5.05 -15.30
N ASN A 188 4.69 -5.35 -15.90
CA ASN A 188 5.99 -4.95 -15.34
C ASN A 188 6.08 -3.43 -15.15
N HIS A 189 5.56 -2.66 -16.10
CA HIS A 189 5.55 -1.19 -15.99
C HIS A 189 4.57 -0.67 -14.93
N CYS A 190 3.48 -1.37 -14.66
CA CYS A 190 2.66 -1.08 -13.49
C CYS A 190 3.45 -1.27 -12.19
N LEU A 191 4.20 -2.38 -12.07
CA LEU A 191 5.06 -2.65 -10.90
C LEU A 191 6.19 -1.60 -10.79
N TYR A 192 6.82 -1.26 -11.91
CA TYR A 192 7.82 -0.19 -11.95
C TYR A 192 7.27 1.15 -11.46
N PHE A 193 6.09 1.53 -11.96
CA PHE A 193 5.41 2.75 -11.52
C PHE A 193 5.13 2.73 -10.00
N GLU A 194 4.63 1.62 -9.49
CA GLU A 194 4.33 1.49 -8.06
C GLU A 194 5.60 1.56 -7.21
N ALA A 195 6.66 0.88 -7.61
CA ALA A 195 7.93 0.94 -6.91
C ALA A 195 8.52 2.36 -6.91
N ARG A 196 8.44 3.07 -8.04
CA ARG A 196 9.03 4.41 -8.20
C ARG A 196 8.21 5.52 -7.54
N THR A 197 6.89 5.39 -7.44
CA THR A 197 6.00 6.47 -6.99
C THR A 197 5.22 6.12 -5.73
N PHE A 198 4.40 5.07 -5.80
CA PHE A 198 3.51 4.69 -4.70
C PHE A 198 4.29 4.21 -3.47
N LEU A 199 5.27 3.33 -3.67
CA LEU A 199 6.14 2.82 -2.61
C LEU A 199 6.92 3.94 -1.93
N HIS A 200 7.50 4.88 -2.72
CA HIS A 200 8.15 6.05 -2.16
C HIS A 200 7.24 6.79 -1.16
N GLY A 201 6.00 6.98 -1.55
CA GLY A 201 5.02 7.60 -0.68
C GLY A 201 4.71 6.81 0.59
N LEU A 202 4.65 5.49 0.52
CA LEU A 202 4.47 4.63 1.70
C LEU A 202 5.66 4.76 2.67
N LEU A 203 6.88 4.71 2.13
CA LEU A 203 8.10 4.82 2.92
C LEU A 203 8.22 6.19 3.62
N VAL A 204 7.89 7.28 2.93
CA VAL A 204 7.87 8.63 3.54
C VAL A 204 6.91 8.71 4.72
N VAL A 205 5.70 8.15 4.57
CA VAL A 205 4.72 8.11 5.66
C VAL A 205 5.23 7.27 6.83
N GLU A 206 5.74 6.09 6.53
CA GLU A 206 6.23 5.18 7.57
C GLU A 206 7.41 5.77 8.33
N ASP A 207 8.39 6.34 7.63
CA ASP A 207 9.56 6.99 8.22
C ASP A 207 9.15 8.19 9.10
N LYS A 208 8.42 9.15 8.55
CA LYS A 208 8.02 10.37 9.27
C LYS A 208 7.19 10.06 10.51
N LEU A 209 6.26 9.11 10.43
CA LEU A 209 5.38 8.79 11.54
C LEU A 209 6.04 7.92 12.60
N SER A 210 6.96 7.04 12.24
CA SER A 210 7.76 6.30 13.23
C SER A 210 8.78 7.20 13.90
N MET A 211 9.46 8.05 13.14
CA MET A 211 10.42 9.01 13.67
C MET A 211 9.79 10.07 14.57
N ALA A 212 8.51 10.39 14.42
CA ALA A 212 7.74 11.20 15.38
C ALA A 212 7.77 10.64 16.81
N HIS A 213 8.06 9.36 16.96
CA HIS A 213 8.18 8.65 18.24
C HIS A 213 9.60 8.16 18.55
N GLY A 214 10.59 8.55 17.74
CA GLY A 214 11.98 8.09 17.88
C GLY A 214 12.10 6.57 17.66
N LEU A 215 11.27 6.01 16.78
CA LEU A 215 11.26 4.61 16.38
C LEU A 215 11.84 4.48 14.97
N GLU A 216 12.93 3.74 14.81
CA GLU A 216 13.50 3.45 13.50
C GLU A 216 12.77 2.29 12.84
N THR A 217 12.25 2.48 11.63
CA THR A 217 11.65 1.44 10.83
C THR A 217 12.60 0.98 9.74
N ARG A 218 12.78 -0.32 9.61
CA ARG A 218 13.57 -0.96 8.55
C ARG A 218 12.69 -1.84 7.68
N VAL A 219 13.01 -1.88 6.39
CA VAL A 219 12.23 -2.54 5.33
C VAL A 219 13.04 -3.64 4.64
N PRO A 220 13.21 -4.82 5.28
CA PRO A 220 14.09 -5.87 4.78
C PRO A 220 13.73 -6.39 3.38
N LEU A 221 12.46 -6.27 2.97
CA LEU A 221 12.03 -6.67 1.62
C LEU A 221 12.54 -5.75 0.52
N LEU A 222 13.10 -4.59 0.88
CA LEU A 222 13.74 -3.64 -0.03
C LEU A 222 15.27 -3.73 0.00
N ASP A 223 15.82 -4.84 0.48
CA ASP A 223 17.23 -5.14 0.29
C ASP A 223 17.58 -5.17 -1.20
N ASN A 224 18.72 -4.59 -1.59
CA ASN A 224 19.08 -4.40 -2.99
C ASN A 224 19.14 -5.74 -3.76
N ASP A 225 19.69 -6.78 -3.16
CA ASP A 225 19.79 -8.09 -3.82
C ASP A 225 18.41 -8.71 -4.04
N LEU A 226 17.49 -8.50 -3.09
CA LEU A 226 16.11 -8.96 -3.21
C LEU A 226 15.33 -8.14 -4.26
N VAL A 227 15.54 -6.84 -4.32
CA VAL A 227 14.97 -5.97 -5.36
C VAL A 227 15.45 -6.41 -6.73
N ASP A 228 16.75 -6.63 -6.91
CA ASP A 228 17.34 -7.10 -8.17
C ASP A 228 16.81 -8.48 -8.58
N PHE A 229 16.60 -9.36 -7.63
CA PHE A 229 15.94 -10.64 -7.87
C PHE A 229 14.48 -10.45 -8.31
N ALA A 230 13.73 -9.63 -7.59
CA ALA A 230 12.33 -9.36 -7.91
C ALA A 230 12.17 -8.73 -9.29
N MET A 231 13.07 -7.81 -9.69
CA MET A 231 13.02 -7.19 -11.02
C MET A 231 13.26 -8.18 -12.16
N ARG A 232 14.03 -9.25 -11.92
CA ARG A 232 14.27 -10.33 -12.90
C ARG A 232 13.19 -11.41 -12.88
N CYS A 233 12.36 -11.45 -11.86
CA CYS A 233 11.33 -12.48 -11.71
C CYS A 233 10.24 -12.29 -12.79
N PRO A 234 9.91 -13.31 -13.59
CA PRO A 234 8.86 -13.23 -14.60
C PRO A 234 7.50 -12.87 -14.02
N VAL A 235 6.70 -12.10 -14.75
CA VAL A 235 5.36 -11.65 -14.33
C VAL A 235 4.47 -12.84 -13.92
N GLY A 236 4.49 -13.93 -14.65
CA GLY A 236 3.68 -15.12 -14.35
C GLY A 236 3.97 -15.79 -13.01
N LEU A 237 5.13 -15.49 -12.39
CA LEU A 237 5.45 -15.93 -11.02
C LEU A 237 5.02 -14.91 -9.96
N LYS A 238 4.81 -13.66 -10.33
CA LYS A 238 4.36 -12.58 -9.44
C LYS A 238 2.83 -12.48 -9.43
N VAL A 239 2.22 -12.53 -10.61
CA VAL A 239 0.78 -12.35 -10.81
C VAL A 239 0.25 -13.58 -11.55
N ARG A 240 -0.42 -14.46 -10.82
CA ARG A 240 -0.82 -15.78 -11.32
C ARG A 240 -1.83 -15.72 -12.45
N ASP A 241 -2.85 -14.91 -12.31
CA ASP A 241 -3.96 -14.84 -13.27
C ASP A 241 -4.59 -13.45 -13.28
N LEU A 242 -4.64 -12.85 -14.47
CA LEU A 242 -5.33 -11.60 -14.75
C LEU A 242 -6.61 -11.84 -15.56
N SER A 243 -7.19 -13.06 -15.48
CA SER A 243 -8.38 -13.42 -16.23
C SER A 243 -9.62 -12.60 -15.83
N ALA A 244 -10.64 -12.64 -16.69
CA ALA A 244 -11.88 -11.89 -16.52
C ALA A 244 -12.61 -12.22 -15.20
N ASP A 245 -12.46 -13.44 -14.66
CA ASP A 245 -13.12 -13.87 -13.43
C ASP A 245 -12.58 -13.16 -12.19
N VAL A 246 -11.37 -12.62 -12.28
CA VAL A 246 -10.73 -11.83 -11.23
C VAL A 246 -11.03 -10.33 -11.40
N ARG A 247 -11.56 -9.91 -12.53
CA ARG A 247 -11.96 -8.53 -12.85
C ARG A 247 -13.22 -8.13 -12.10
N ILE A 248 -13.08 -7.72 -10.88
CA ILE A 248 -14.18 -7.16 -10.10
C ILE A 248 -14.26 -5.67 -10.40
N ASN A 249 -15.46 -5.19 -10.72
CA ASN A 249 -15.69 -3.78 -10.94
C ASN A 249 -15.44 -2.99 -9.66
N GLU A 250 -14.35 -2.27 -9.61
CA GLU A 250 -13.94 -1.43 -8.47
C GLU A 250 -14.93 -0.32 -8.13
N ASN A 251 -15.78 0.05 -9.10
CA ASN A 251 -16.80 1.07 -8.95
C ASN A 251 -18.16 0.49 -8.55
N ALA A 252 -18.25 -0.81 -8.29
CA ALA A 252 -19.49 -1.44 -7.84
C ALA A 252 -19.83 -1.00 -6.43
N GLU A 253 -20.96 -0.34 -6.27
CA GLU A 253 -21.49 0.09 -4.98
C GLU A 253 -21.91 -1.09 -4.09
N GLY A 254 -21.77 -0.94 -2.76
CA GLY A 254 -22.26 -1.89 -1.76
C GLY A 254 -21.30 -3.03 -1.40
N ASN A 255 -21.84 -4.07 -0.73
CA ASN A 255 -21.11 -5.24 -0.16
C ASN A 255 -20.17 -5.99 -1.12
N LYS A 256 -20.14 -5.62 -2.40
CA LYS A 256 -19.20 -6.14 -3.39
C LYS A 256 -17.75 -5.74 -3.10
N ARG A 257 -17.52 -4.66 -2.32
CA ARG A 257 -16.19 -4.23 -1.89
C ARG A 257 -15.53 -5.24 -0.93
N GLU A 258 -16.29 -5.79 0.00
CA GLU A 258 -15.81 -6.83 0.92
C GLU A 258 -15.44 -8.11 0.17
N ALA A 259 -16.28 -8.53 -0.78
CA ALA A 259 -15.98 -9.67 -1.64
C ALA A 259 -14.74 -9.44 -2.52
N TYR A 260 -14.51 -8.19 -2.93
CA TYR A 260 -13.33 -7.78 -3.68
C TYR A 260 -12.06 -7.93 -2.85
N PHE A 261 -11.99 -7.32 -1.66
CA PHE A 261 -10.82 -7.42 -0.79
C PHE A 261 -10.56 -8.84 -0.30
N SER A 262 -11.59 -9.62 -0.03
CA SER A 262 -11.43 -11.00 0.42
C SER A 262 -10.93 -11.94 -0.68
N ARG A 263 -11.34 -11.74 -1.93
CA ARG A 263 -10.93 -12.56 -3.08
C ARG A 263 -9.55 -12.20 -3.60
N THR A 264 -9.20 -10.92 -3.61
CA THR A 264 -7.92 -10.46 -4.16
C THR A 264 -6.74 -10.70 -3.23
N LYS A 265 -6.94 -10.70 -1.92
CA LYS A 265 -5.93 -11.13 -0.95
C LYS A 265 -5.72 -12.66 -0.89
N GLN A 266 -6.57 -13.46 -1.52
CA GLN A 266 -6.41 -14.93 -1.59
C GLN A 266 -5.38 -15.38 -2.63
N GLY A 267 -4.85 -14.49 -3.42
CA GLY A 267 -3.84 -14.78 -4.44
C GLY A 267 -2.39 -14.71 -3.95
N LYS A 268 -2.19 -14.40 -2.67
CA LYS A 268 -0.84 -14.39 -2.06
C LYS A 268 -0.49 -15.72 -1.44
#